data_0d2f98301d1c6be34739850bfbc157ad
#
_entry.id   0d2f98301d1c6be34739850bfbc157ad
#
_cell.length_a   1.000
_cell.length_b   1.000
_cell.length_c   1.000
_cell.angle_alpha   90.00
_cell.angle_beta   90.00
_cell.angle_gamma   90.00
#
_symmetry.space_group_name_H-M   'P 1'
#
loop_
_entity.id
_entity.type
_entity.pdbx_description
1 polymer ?
#
loop_
_entity_poly.entity_id
_entity_poly.type
_entity_poly.pdbx_seq_one_letter_code
_entity_poly.pdbx_strand_id
1 'polypeptide(L)'
;MTSEELLQKVRKIEIKTHGLSRNIFAGEYHSQFKGRGMAFSEVREYQPGDDVRSIDWNVTARMNRPYIKVYEEERELTVMLLVDVSGSRNFGTVSQMKRDTMAEVAATLAFSTIENNDKVGVIFFSDRVEKFIPPKKGKSHVLHIIRELLSFEPEHHGTDINAALQFLINAQKRRCTAFLISDFIGQWTMDNGQWKNTVPPIVIASRKHDLNAIQIYDRRDAEMPNVGLLKVRDPETGARVWADTSLASVRNAYGQAWRDQQAALETVYTKTGMHNISVRTDEDYVKKLMQLFHN
;
A
#
# COMPACT_ATOMS: atom_id res chain seq x y z
N MET A 1 -5.36 -23.49 -7.18
CA MET A 1 -4.37 -22.99 -8.17
C MET A 1 -3.18 -23.92 -8.17
N THR A 2 -2.75 -24.45 -9.32
CA THR A 2 -1.59 -25.33 -9.40
C THR A 2 -0.28 -24.54 -9.29
N SER A 3 0.82 -25.22 -8.92
CA SER A 3 2.14 -24.55 -8.84
C SER A 3 2.57 -23.94 -10.17
N GLU A 4 2.19 -24.54 -11.30
CA GLU A 4 2.48 -24.01 -12.63
C GLU A 4 1.69 -22.74 -12.94
N GLU A 5 0.40 -22.72 -12.65
CA GLU A 5 -0.46 -21.52 -12.79
C GLU A 5 0.06 -20.36 -11.94
N LEU A 6 0.52 -20.66 -10.72
CA LEU A 6 1.11 -19.67 -9.83
C LEU A 6 2.38 -19.07 -10.42
N LEU A 7 3.29 -19.92 -10.93
CA LEU A 7 4.53 -19.48 -11.56
C LEU A 7 4.27 -18.66 -12.82
N GLN A 8 3.29 -19.03 -13.63
CA GLN A 8 2.90 -18.25 -14.82
C GLN A 8 2.32 -16.88 -14.41
N LYS A 9 1.47 -16.80 -13.38
CA LYS A 9 0.96 -15.53 -12.87
C LYS A 9 2.09 -14.65 -12.31
N VAL A 10 2.99 -15.19 -11.49
CA VAL A 10 4.17 -14.46 -10.98
C VAL A 10 5.00 -13.90 -12.12
N ARG A 11 5.31 -14.71 -13.15
CA ARG A 11 6.09 -14.29 -14.31
C ARG A 11 5.38 -13.22 -15.14
N LYS A 12 4.06 -13.34 -15.31
CA LYS A 12 3.25 -12.34 -16.02
C LYS A 12 3.27 -10.98 -15.28
N ILE A 13 3.15 -11.01 -13.96
CA ILE A 13 3.25 -9.82 -13.12
C ILE A 13 4.67 -9.25 -13.20
N GLU A 14 5.72 -10.07 -13.08
CA GLU A 14 7.11 -9.63 -13.21
C GLU A 14 7.36 -8.90 -14.55
N ILE A 15 6.92 -9.47 -15.66
CA ILE A 15 7.08 -8.86 -16.98
C ILE A 15 6.29 -7.55 -17.08
N LYS A 16 5.05 -7.53 -16.61
CA LYS A 16 4.18 -6.34 -16.64
C LYS A 16 4.76 -5.22 -15.79
N THR A 17 5.29 -5.53 -14.62
CA THR A 17 5.77 -4.54 -13.63
C THR A 17 7.19 -4.06 -13.90
N HIS A 18 8.07 -4.88 -14.48
CA HIS A 18 9.47 -4.51 -14.76
C HIS A 18 9.60 -3.29 -15.69
N GLY A 19 8.69 -3.13 -16.67
CA GLY A 19 8.67 -1.95 -17.53
C GLY A 19 8.02 -0.73 -16.86
N LEU A 20 7.14 -0.96 -15.89
CA LEU A 20 6.34 0.08 -15.23
C LEU A 20 7.07 0.67 -14.02
N SER A 21 7.80 -0.13 -13.25
CA SER A 21 8.56 0.32 -12.08
C SER A 21 9.60 1.38 -12.45
N ARG A 22 10.27 1.24 -13.60
CA ARG A 22 11.20 2.27 -14.11
C ARG A 22 10.53 3.61 -14.34
N ASN A 23 9.32 3.63 -14.88
CA ASN A 23 8.65 4.89 -15.24
C ASN A 23 7.94 5.54 -14.06
N ILE A 24 7.44 4.74 -13.12
CA ILE A 24 6.68 5.23 -11.96
C ILE A 24 7.60 5.80 -10.87
N PHE A 25 8.77 5.18 -10.66
CA PHE A 25 9.57 5.45 -9.46
C PHE A 25 10.94 6.08 -9.73
N ALA A 26 11.37 6.23 -11.00
CA ALA A 26 12.72 6.71 -11.33
C ALA A 26 12.96 8.21 -11.08
N GLY A 27 11.93 9.03 -10.91
CA GLY A 27 12.07 10.49 -10.79
C GLY A 27 11.57 11.09 -9.47
N GLU A 28 10.46 10.62 -8.94
CA GLU A 28 9.69 11.39 -7.94
C GLU A 28 9.58 10.72 -6.56
N TYR A 29 9.69 9.39 -6.51
CA TYR A 29 9.67 8.64 -5.25
C TYR A 29 10.79 9.10 -4.28
N HIS A 30 11.95 9.47 -4.81
CA HIS A 30 13.07 10.01 -4.02
C HIS A 30 12.84 11.42 -3.48
N SER A 31 11.96 12.22 -4.08
CA SER A 31 11.77 13.62 -3.68
C SER A 31 10.81 13.79 -2.51
N GLN A 32 9.79 12.94 -2.40
CA GLN A 32 8.79 13.02 -1.33
C GLN A 32 9.21 12.32 -0.04
N PHE A 33 9.98 11.22 -0.13
CA PHE A 33 10.33 10.38 1.01
C PHE A 33 11.78 10.60 1.47
N LYS A 34 12.07 11.73 2.14
CA LYS A 34 13.41 12.06 2.65
C LYS A 34 13.76 11.29 3.93
N GLY A 35 14.53 10.20 3.81
CA GLY A 35 15.18 9.53 4.93
C GLY A 35 16.47 10.24 5.38
N ARG A 36 16.90 10.06 6.64
CA ARG A 36 18.17 10.57 7.18
C ARG A 36 19.16 9.41 7.32
N GLY A 37 20.03 9.24 6.36
CA GLY A 37 21.19 8.36 6.42
C GLY A 37 22.32 8.97 5.60
N MET A 38 23.53 9.02 6.13
CA MET A 38 24.70 9.48 5.38
C MET A 38 25.63 8.29 5.17
N ALA A 39 25.86 7.89 3.91
CA ALA A 39 26.89 6.93 3.55
C ALA A 39 28.11 7.71 3.04
N PHE A 40 29.29 7.21 3.36
CA PHE A 40 30.53 7.74 2.79
C PHE A 40 30.51 7.51 1.28
N SER A 41 30.62 8.60 0.49
CA SER A 41 30.64 8.54 -0.96
C SER A 41 32.08 8.58 -1.49
N GLU A 42 32.77 9.66 -1.20
CA GLU A 42 34.14 9.87 -1.70
C GLU A 42 34.93 10.80 -0.79
N VAL A 43 36.22 10.90 -1.08
CA VAL A 43 37.11 11.91 -0.52
C VAL A 43 37.50 12.86 -1.64
N ARG A 44 37.20 14.16 -1.49
CA ARG A 44 37.64 15.20 -2.43
C ARG A 44 38.46 16.27 -1.75
N GLU A 45 39.21 17.05 -2.53
CA GLU A 45 39.97 18.18 -2.03
C GLU A 45 39.01 19.23 -1.43
N TYR A 46 39.39 19.79 -0.28
CA TYR A 46 38.67 20.85 0.41
C TYR A 46 38.56 22.10 -0.48
N GLN A 47 37.38 22.68 -0.53
CA GLN A 47 37.11 23.95 -1.19
C GLN A 47 36.65 24.99 -0.16
N PRO A 48 37.03 26.28 -0.33
CA PRO A 48 36.53 27.32 0.55
C PRO A 48 35.01 27.35 0.65
N GLY A 49 34.48 27.18 1.86
CA GLY A 49 33.04 27.07 2.13
C GLY A 49 32.61 25.68 2.59
N ASP A 50 33.44 24.65 2.47
CA ASP A 50 33.16 23.34 3.02
C ASP A 50 33.24 23.33 4.56
N ASP A 51 32.46 22.45 5.20
CA ASP A 51 32.49 22.27 6.65
C ASP A 51 33.81 21.62 7.10
N VAL A 52 34.58 22.36 7.88
CA VAL A 52 35.89 21.95 8.44
C VAL A 52 35.79 20.65 9.26
N ARG A 53 34.60 20.35 9.81
CA ARG A 53 34.33 19.10 10.56
C ARG A 53 34.36 17.86 9.68
N SER A 54 34.18 18.02 8.38
CA SER A 54 34.22 16.95 7.40
C SER A 54 35.63 16.61 6.92
N ILE A 55 36.67 17.27 7.40
CA ILE A 55 38.08 17.03 7.00
C ILE A 55 38.49 15.60 7.43
N ASP A 56 38.99 14.83 6.46
CA ASP A 56 39.66 13.57 6.73
C ASP A 56 41.16 13.82 7.00
N TRP A 57 41.51 13.90 8.28
CA TRP A 57 42.86 14.14 8.72
C TRP A 57 43.86 13.04 8.29
N ASN A 58 43.40 11.80 8.10
CA ASN A 58 44.25 10.67 7.66
C ASN A 58 44.67 10.84 6.17
N VAL A 59 43.72 11.20 5.31
CA VAL A 59 44.00 11.46 3.90
C VAL A 59 44.77 12.75 3.73
N THR A 60 44.39 13.81 4.46
CA THR A 60 45.06 15.10 4.49
C THR A 60 46.56 14.95 4.85
N ALA A 61 46.89 14.15 5.87
CA ALA A 61 48.28 13.90 6.27
C ALA A 61 49.09 13.16 5.20
N ARG A 62 48.45 12.32 4.37
CA ARG A 62 49.13 11.58 3.28
C ARG A 62 49.34 12.42 2.01
N MET A 63 48.37 13.28 1.73
CA MET A 63 48.34 14.05 0.48
C MET A 63 48.90 15.45 0.61
N ASN A 64 49.26 15.89 1.82
CA ASN A 64 49.76 17.28 2.13
C ASN A 64 48.81 18.40 1.67
N ARG A 65 47.54 18.11 1.51
CA ARG A 65 46.44 19.03 1.18
C ARG A 65 45.19 18.63 1.94
N PRO A 66 44.33 19.58 2.35
CA PRO A 66 43.13 19.24 3.06
C PRO A 66 42.14 18.50 2.17
N TYR A 67 41.65 17.35 2.62
CA TYR A 67 40.62 16.56 2.01
C TYR A 67 39.42 16.43 2.93
N ILE A 68 38.22 16.46 2.35
CA ILE A 68 36.97 16.26 3.08
C ILE A 68 36.31 14.91 2.69
N LYS A 69 35.62 14.34 3.67
CA LYS A 69 34.71 13.21 3.44
C LYS A 69 33.40 13.75 2.89
N VAL A 70 33.06 13.38 1.66
CA VAL A 70 31.77 13.64 1.08
C VAL A 70 30.89 12.47 1.46
N TYR A 71 29.77 12.77 2.08
CA TYR A 71 28.76 11.79 2.41
C TYR A 71 27.57 11.98 1.45
N GLU A 72 27.20 10.94 0.72
CA GLU A 72 25.93 10.89 0.04
C GLU A 72 24.88 10.35 0.99
N GLU A 73 23.70 10.92 0.95
CA GLU A 73 22.57 10.47 1.75
C GLU A 73 22.02 9.20 1.09
N GLU A 74 22.57 8.03 1.48
CA GLU A 74 22.01 6.73 1.08
C GLU A 74 20.69 6.52 1.81
N ARG A 75 19.61 6.69 1.09
CA ARG A 75 18.25 6.62 1.64
C ARG A 75 17.67 5.23 1.40
N GLU A 76 18.04 4.28 2.26
CA GLU A 76 17.29 3.04 2.32
C GLU A 76 15.89 3.30 2.89
N LEU A 77 14.90 3.26 2.03
CA LEU A 77 13.52 3.29 2.48
C LEU A 77 13.06 1.89 2.91
N THR A 78 12.14 1.88 3.85
CA THR A 78 11.41 0.67 4.19
C THR A 78 9.97 0.84 3.73
N VAL A 79 9.53 -0.02 2.84
CA VAL A 79 8.16 -0.07 2.34
C VAL A 79 7.41 -1.18 3.06
N MET A 80 6.25 -0.87 3.61
CA MET A 80 5.35 -1.82 4.25
C MET A 80 4.03 -1.90 3.48
N LEU A 81 3.70 -3.07 2.98
CA LEU A 81 2.42 -3.33 2.33
C LEU A 81 1.46 -3.95 3.35
N LEU A 82 0.35 -3.27 3.63
CA LEU A 82 -0.74 -3.79 4.45
C LEU A 82 -1.84 -4.25 3.48
N VAL A 83 -1.99 -5.56 3.33
CA VAL A 83 -2.88 -6.12 2.31
C VAL A 83 -4.06 -6.81 2.98
N ASP A 84 -5.24 -6.31 2.68
CA ASP A 84 -6.50 -6.90 3.11
C ASP A 84 -6.72 -8.24 2.42
N VAL A 85 -6.89 -9.28 3.24
CA VAL A 85 -7.15 -10.64 2.79
C VAL A 85 -8.51 -11.17 3.22
N SER A 86 -9.41 -10.28 3.67
CA SER A 86 -10.77 -10.59 4.10
C SER A 86 -11.63 -11.24 3.00
N GLY A 87 -12.82 -11.68 3.36
CA GLY A 87 -13.75 -12.34 2.45
C GLY A 87 -14.18 -11.50 1.27
N SER A 88 -14.25 -10.17 1.44
CA SER A 88 -14.69 -9.21 0.40
C SER A 88 -13.76 -9.17 -0.82
N ARG A 89 -12.48 -9.54 -0.68
CA ARG A 89 -11.52 -9.60 -1.80
C ARG A 89 -11.91 -10.60 -2.90
N ASN A 90 -12.71 -11.61 -2.58
CA ASN A 90 -13.16 -12.64 -3.54
C ASN A 90 -14.34 -12.18 -4.41
N PHE A 91 -14.67 -10.92 -4.39
CA PHE A 91 -15.69 -10.32 -5.23
C PHE A 91 -15.09 -9.69 -6.49
N GLY A 92 -15.80 -9.82 -7.61
CA GLY A 92 -15.44 -9.22 -8.89
C GLY A 92 -16.43 -9.63 -9.97
N THR A 93 -16.83 -8.69 -10.84
CA THR A 93 -17.95 -8.88 -11.76
C THR A 93 -17.61 -8.73 -13.26
N VAL A 94 -16.44 -8.19 -13.61
CA VAL A 94 -16.11 -7.89 -15.01
C VAL A 94 -14.95 -8.75 -15.50
N SER A 95 -13.71 -8.38 -15.21
CA SER A 95 -12.52 -9.02 -15.77
C SER A 95 -11.64 -9.71 -14.74
N GLN A 96 -11.60 -9.18 -13.53
CA GLN A 96 -10.74 -9.65 -12.45
C GLN A 96 -11.47 -9.57 -11.10
N MET A 97 -11.08 -10.41 -10.17
CA MET A 97 -11.50 -10.29 -8.78
C MET A 97 -10.68 -9.21 -8.07
N LYS A 98 -11.25 -8.59 -7.03
CA LYS A 98 -10.50 -7.60 -6.23
C LYS A 98 -9.15 -8.15 -5.75
N ARG A 99 -9.10 -9.42 -5.33
CA ARG A 99 -7.85 -10.08 -4.90
C ARG A 99 -6.76 -10.08 -5.95
N ASP A 100 -7.11 -10.27 -7.24
CA ASP A 100 -6.11 -10.30 -8.33
C ASP A 100 -5.56 -8.87 -8.56
N THR A 101 -6.43 -7.86 -8.53
CA THR A 101 -6.02 -6.44 -8.63
C THR A 101 -5.18 -6.00 -7.42
N MET A 102 -5.58 -6.38 -6.20
CA MET A 102 -4.80 -6.11 -4.98
C MET A 102 -3.41 -6.74 -5.07
N ALA A 103 -3.32 -7.99 -5.54
CA ALA A 103 -2.05 -8.68 -5.71
C ALA A 103 -1.18 -8.03 -6.80
N GLU A 104 -1.75 -7.60 -7.92
CA GLU A 104 -1.02 -6.89 -8.97
C GLU A 104 -0.49 -5.53 -8.48
N VAL A 105 -1.30 -4.75 -7.79
CA VAL A 105 -0.90 -3.47 -7.19
C VAL A 105 0.21 -3.66 -6.17
N ALA A 106 0.03 -4.56 -5.21
CA ALA A 106 1.02 -4.86 -4.18
C ALA A 106 2.34 -5.38 -4.78
N ALA A 107 2.26 -6.24 -5.80
CA ALA A 107 3.43 -6.74 -6.51
C ALA A 107 4.16 -5.62 -7.27
N THR A 108 3.44 -4.69 -7.90
CA THR A 108 4.04 -3.53 -8.59
C THR A 108 4.82 -2.67 -7.60
N LEU A 109 4.25 -2.38 -6.44
CA LEU A 109 4.92 -1.65 -5.36
C LEU A 109 6.14 -2.43 -4.82
N ALA A 110 6.02 -3.75 -4.65
CA ALA A 110 7.14 -4.57 -4.20
C ALA A 110 8.28 -4.63 -5.22
N PHE A 111 8.00 -4.71 -6.52
CA PHE A 111 9.04 -4.69 -7.55
C PHE A 111 9.76 -3.34 -7.63
N SER A 112 9.07 -2.22 -7.40
CA SER A 112 9.71 -0.91 -7.39
C SER A 112 10.80 -0.79 -6.32
N THR A 113 10.66 -1.50 -5.21
CA THR A 113 11.68 -1.49 -4.15
C THR A 113 13.00 -2.17 -4.58
N ILE A 114 12.96 -3.08 -5.58
CA ILE A 114 14.17 -3.69 -6.12
C ILE A 114 15.00 -2.66 -6.88
N GLU A 115 14.35 -1.88 -7.74
CA GLU A 115 15.02 -0.86 -8.56
C GLU A 115 15.67 0.22 -7.69
N ASN A 116 15.04 0.57 -6.56
CA ASN A 116 15.51 1.58 -5.63
C ASN A 116 16.43 1.02 -4.52
N ASN A 117 16.73 -0.28 -4.52
CA ASN A 117 17.49 -0.96 -3.46
C ASN A 117 16.89 -0.79 -2.05
N ASP A 118 15.55 -0.69 -1.96
CA ASP A 118 14.78 -0.50 -0.74
C ASP A 118 14.40 -1.84 -0.07
N LYS A 119 13.96 -1.78 1.18
CA LYS A 119 13.41 -2.93 1.91
C LYS A 119 11.90 -2.97 1.73
N VAL A 120 11.34 -4.16 1.51
CA VAL A 120 9.89 -4.37 1.48
C VAL A 120 9.45 -5.46 2.43
N GLY A 121 8.39 -5.20 3.19
CA GLY A 121 7.70 -6.16 4.04
C GLY A 121 6.19 -6.15 3.80
N VAL A 122 5.49 -7.17 4.26
CA VAL A 122 4.04 -7.30 4.09
C VAL A 122 3.36 -7.70 5.38
N ILE A 123 2.21 -7.11 5.63
CA ILE A 123 1.25 -7.51 6.66
C ILE A 123 -0.03 -7.93 5.94
N PHE A 124 -0.37 -9.21 5.98
CA PHE A 124 -1.68 -9.71 5.57
C PHE A 124 -2.61 -9.60 6.75
N PHE A 125 -3.78 -9.02 6.54
CA PHE A 125 -4.76 -8.86 7.61
C PHE A 125 -6.20 -9.15 7.15
N SER A 126 -6.98 -9.61 8.11
CA SER A 126 -8.43 -9.78 8.07
C SER A 126 -9.03 -9.00 9.26
N ASP A 127 -9.83 -9.63 10.12
CA ASP A 127 -10.19 -9.10 11.45
C ASP A 127 -9.02 -9.12 12.44
N ARG A 128 -7.88 -9.64 12.01
CA ARG A 128 -6.58 -9.72 12.74
C ARG A 128 -5.42 -9.71 11.75
N VAL A 129 -4.21 -9.68 12.27
CA VAL A 129 -3.02 -9.94 11.47
C VAL A 129 -2.89 -11.44 11.22
N GLU A 130 -3.04 -11.86 9.97
CA GLU A 130 -2.94 -13.24 9.53
C GLU A 130 -1.49 -13.68 9.31
N LYS A 131 -0.68 -12.83 8.70
CA LYS A 131 0.72 -13.11 8.40
C LYS A 131 1.55 -11.84 8.34
N PHE A 132 2.76 -11.91 8.87
CA PHE A 132 3.76 -10.85 8.76
C PHE A 132 5.01 -11.36 8.07
N ILE A 133 5.43 -10.68 7.01
CA ILE A 133 6.70 -10.88 6.32
C ILE A 133 7.57 -9.66 6.61
N PRO A 134 8.64 -9.81 7.41
CA PRO A 134 9.48 -8.67 7.80
C PRO A 134 10.19 -8.05 6.59
N PRO A 135 10.49 -6.73 6.64
CA PRO A 135 11.08 -6.03 5.52
C PRO A 135 12.53 -6.51 5.26
N LYS A 136 12.79 -6.94 4.03
CA LYS A 136 14.11 -7.36 3.52
C LYS A 136 14.30 -6.86 2.10
N LYS A 137 15.55 -6.82 1.64
CA LYS A 137 15.93 -6.47 0.28
C LYS A 137 16.02 -7.71 -0.63
N GLY A 138 15.99 -7.45 -1.91
CA GLY A 138 16.41 -8.37 -2.95
C GLY A 138 15.29 -9.09 -3.66
N LYS A 139 15.56 -9.45 -4.90
CA LYS A 139 14.60 -10.06 -5.84
C LYS A 139 13.96 -11.34 -5.29
N SER A 140 14.74 -12.20 -4.64
CA SER A 140 14.22 -13.45 -4.06
C SER A 140 13.16 -13.20 -3.00
N HIS A 141 13.35 -12.15 -2.16
CA HIS A 141 12.38 -11.77 -1.15
C HIS A 141 11.10 -11.22 -1.75
N VAL A 142 11.21 -10.36 -2.76
CA VAL A 142 10.04 -9.83 -3.49
C VAL A 142 9.25 -10.95 -4.17
N LEU A 143 9.93 -11.90 -4.83
CA LEU A 143 9.27 -13.05 -5.44
C LEU A 143 8.57 -13.95 -4.39
N HIS A 144 9.14 -14.08 -3.20
CA HIS A 144 8.46 -14.75 -2.08
C HIS A 144 7.19 -14.02 -1.68
N ILE A 145 7.25 -12.69 -1.51
CA ILE A 145 6.07 -11.87 -1.21
C ILE A 145 4.97 -12.04 -2.27
N ILE A 146 5.32 -11.99 -3.55
CA ILE A 146 4.34 -12.13 -4.65
C ILE A 146 3.70 -13.52 -4.64
N ARG A 147 4.49 -14.56 -4.38
CA ARG A 147 3.95 -15.92 -4.23
C ARG A 147 2.90 -15.98 -3.11
N GLU A 148 3.22 -15.40 -1.96
CA GLU A 148 2.30 -15.33 -0.83
C GLU A 148 1.04 -14.52 -1.18
N LEU A 149 1.16 -13.35 -1.81
CA LEU A 149 0.02 -12.54 -2.25
C LEU A 149 -0.98 -13.31 -3.11
N LEU A 150 -0.48 -14.20 -3.99
CA LEU A 150 -1.30 -14.96 -4.93
C LEU A 150 -1.89 -16.25 -4.33
N SER A 151 -1.21 -16.85 -3.35
CA SER A 151 -1.58 -18.18 -2.80
C SER A 151 -2.12 -18.14 -1.39
N PHE A 152 -2.06 -16.98 -0.71
CA PHE A 152 -2.48 -16.88 0.68
C PHE A 152 -3.99 -17.08 0.83
N GLU A 153 -4.37 -18.02 1.69
CA GLU A 153 -5.76 -18.22 2.11
C GLU A 153 -5.87 -17.83 3.58
N PRO A 154 -6.73 -16.85 3.94
CA PRO A 154 -6.89 -16.40 5.31
C PRO A 154 -7.69 -17.41 6.14
N GLU A 155 -7.43 -17.43 7.43
CA GLU A 155 -8.23 -18.22 8.39
C GLU A 155 -9.53 -17.49 8.74
N HIS A 156 -9.52 -16.16 8.66
CA HIS A 156 -10.64 -15.29 9.00
C HIS A 156 -11.14 -14.48 7.80
N HIS A 157 -12.41 -14.10 7.84
CA HIS A 157 -13.08 -13.46 6.71
C HIS A 157 -13.53 -12.01 7.00
N GLY A 158 -13.60 -11.59 8.26
CA GLY A 158 -13.91 -10.22 8.64
C GLY A 158 -12.76 -9.24 8.34
N THR A 159 -13.00 -7.94 8.52
CA THR A 159 -12.00 -6.90 8.25
C THR A 159 -11.85 -5.97 9.46
N ASP A 160 -10.61 -5.81 9.96
CA ASP A 160 -10.24 -4.79 10.95
C ASP A 160 -8.90 -4.13 10.59
N ILE A 161 -8.99 -3.00 9.92
CA ILE A 161 -7.82 -2.19 9.55
C ILE A 161 -7.08 -1.67 10.78
N ASN A 162 -7.77 -1.41 11.90
CA ASN A 162 -7.12 -0.91 13.10
C ASN A 162 -6.16 -1.95 13.71
N ALA A 163 -6.48 -3.23 13.62
CA ALA A 163 -5.58 -4.32 14.05
C ALA A 163 -4.29 -4.31 13.23
N ALA A 164 -4.38 -4.16 11.90
CA ALA A 164 -3.22 -4.08 11.01
C ALA A 164 -2.35 -2.83 11.29
N LEU A 165 -2.97 -1.67 11.48
CA LEU A 165 -2.28 -0.42 11.79
C LEU A 165 -1.60 -0.46 13.16
N GLN A 166 -2.26 -1.01 14.17
CA GLN A 166 -1.68 -1.19 15.50
C GLN A 166 -0.46 -2.12 15.44
N PHE A 167 -0.54 -3.18 14.66
CA PHE A 167 0.60 -4.08 14.44
C PHE A 167 1.76 -3.35 13.73
N LEU A 168 1.49 -2.57 12.67
CA LEU A 168 2.50 -1.76 11.99
C LEU A 168 3.21 -0.82 12.96
N ILE A 169 2.45 -0.09 13.80
CA ILE A 169 2.99 0.83 14.81
C ILE A 169 3.95 0.11 15.75
N ASN A 170 3.62 -1.11 16.14
CA ASN A 170 4.41 -1.90 17.09
C ASN A 170 5.62 -2.57 16.42
N ALA A 171 5.45 -3.12 15.22
CA ALA A 171 6.49 -3.85 14.50
C ALA A 171 7.54 -2.92 13.91
N GLN A 172 7.14 -1.76 13.38
CA GLN A 172 8.04 -0.79 12.77
C GLN A 172 8.35 0.38 13.72
N LYS A 173 9.58 0.36 14.29
CA LYS A 173 10.04 1.42 15.20
C LYS A 173 10.47 2.70 14.46
N ARG A 174 11.07 2.56 13.30
CA ARG A 174 11.51 3.67 12.44
C ARG A 174 10.40 4.06 11.47
N ARG A 175 10.40 5.32 11.02
CA ARG A 175 9.49 5.78 9.96
C ARG A 175 9.66 4.92 8.71
N CYS A 176 8.57 4.51 8.12
CA CYS A 176 8.52 3.76 6.86
C CYS A 176 7.40 4.33 5.97
N THR A 177 7.46 4.05 4.69
CA THR A 177 6.34 4.29 3.77
C THR A 177 5.44 3.06 3.83
N ALA A 178 4.17 3.26 4.12
CA ALA A 178 3.21 2.17 4.26
C ALA A 178 2.06 2.36 3.27
N PHE A 179 1.72 1.30 2.54
CA PHE A 179 0.58 1.26 1.62
C PHE A 179 -0.49 0.34 2.18
N LEU A 180 -1.64 0.92 2.51
CA LEU A 180 -2.81 0.20 2.98
C LEU A 180 -3.71 -0.10 1.79
N ILE A 181 -3.82 -1.38 1.42
CA ILE A 181 -4.53 -1.87 0.23
C ILE A 181 -5.76 -2.65 0.70
N SER A 182 -6.96 -2.09 0.52
CA SER A 182 -8.23 -2.66 0.95
C SER A 182 -9.37 -2.12 0.08
N ASP A 183 -10.56 -2.66 0.19
CA ASP A 183 -11.79 -2.04 -0.33
C ASP A 183 -12.41 -1.04 0.66
N PHE A 184 -11.94 -1.03 1.90
CA PHE A 184 -12.38 -0.15 3.00
C PHE A 184 -13.86 -0.25 3.35
N ILE A 185 -14.56 -1.30 2.94
CA ILE A 185 -15.99 -1.47 3.20
C ILE A 185 -16.25 -1.62 4.71
N GLY A 186 -17.20 -0.83 5.25
CA GLY A 186 -17.59 -0.88 6.66
C GLY A 186 -16.58 -0.32 7.67
N GLN A 187 -15.45 0.22 7.20
CA GLN A 187 -14.40 0.77 8.06
C GLN A 187 -14.66 2.24 8.42
N TRP A 188 -14.19 2.63 9.59
CA TRP A 188 -14.16 4.03 10.09
C TRP A 188 -15.49 4.78 10.04
N THR A 189 -16.43 4.36 10.88
CA THR A 189 -17.66 5.15 11.11
C THR A 189 -17.34 6.36 11.96
N MET A 190 -17.75 7.54 11.48
CA MET A 190 -17.72 8.80 12.24
C MET A 190 -19.12 9.20 12.67
N ASP A 191 -19.24 9.83 13.83
CA ASP A 191 -20.46 10.46 14.26
C ASP A 191 -20.24 11.98 14.27
N ASN A 192 -21.04 12.73 13.49
CA ASN A 192 -20.92 14.18 13.35
C ASN A 192 -19.48 14.67 13.05
N GLY A 193 -18.72 13.92 12.28
CA GLY A 193 -17.33 14.23 11.93
C GLY A 193 -16.31 14.01 13.05
N GLN A 194 -16.69 13.37 14.14
CA GLN A 194 -15.81 13.01 15.25
C GLN A 194 -15.68 11.48 15.34
N TRP A 195 -14.49 11.02 15.77
CA TRP A 195 -14.25 9.60 16.03
C TRP A 195 -15.11 9.14 17.21
N LYS A 196 -15.81 8.03 17.07
CA LYS A 196 -16.71 7.50 18.10
C LYS A 196 -16.04 7.12 19.42
N ASN A 197 -14.72 6.95 19.46
CA ASN A 197 -13.95 6.61 20.67
C ASN A 197 -12.51 7.06 20.50
N THR A 198 -11.61 6.72 21.41
CA THR A 198 -10.15 7.00 21.43
C THR A 198 -9.51 7.26 20.06
N VAL A 199 -8.43 8.05 20.03
CA VAL A 199 -7.68 8.36 18.79
C VAL A 199 -7.41 7.08 18.01
N PRO A 200 -7.98 6.90 16.81
CA PRO A 200 -7.86 5.66 16.08
C PRO A 200 -6.39 5.37 15.69
N PRO A 201 -5.98 4.12 15.60
CA PRO A 201 -4.64 3.72 15.16
C PRO A 201 -4.19 4.40 13.86
N ILE A 202 -5.12 4.74 12.97
CA ILE A 202 -4.80 5.42 11.71
C ILE A 202 -4.18 6.81 11.92
N VAL A 203 -4.63 7.58 12.91
CA VAL A 203 -4.05 8.89 13.22
C VAL A 203 -2.64 8.75 13.80
N ILE A 204 -2.41 7.72 14.60
CA ILE A 204 -1.08 7.43 15.15
C ILE A 204 -0.15 6.95 14.04
N ALA A 205 -0.63 6.03 13.19
CA ALA A 205 0.14 5.49 12.08
C ALA A 205 0.53 6.57 11.07
N SER A 206 -0.38 7.46 10.68
CA SER A 206 -0.11 8.54 9.72
C SER A 206 0.89 9.59 10.24
N ARG A 207 0.95 9.80 11.56
CA ARG A 207 1.97 10.66 12.18
C ARG A 207 3.34 9.99 12.28
N LYS A 208 3.35 8.67 12.52
CA LYS A 208 4.60 7.90 12.70
C LYS A 208 5.22 7.47 11.39
N HIS A 209 4.40 7.09 10.43
CA HIS A 209 4.77 6.56 9.13
C HIS A 209 4.19 7.44 8.02
N ASP A 210 4.69 7.25 6.83
CA ASP A 210 4.13 7.84 5.63
C ASP A 210 3.10 6.87 5.07
N LEU A 211 1.84 7.10 5.44
CA LEU A 211 0.74 6.17 5.20
C LEU A 211 -0.05 6.60 3.97
N ASN A 212 -0.18 5.67 3.01
CA ASN A 212 -0.88 5.87 1.76
C ASN A 212 -2.02 4.85 1.63
N ALA A 213 -3.20 5.28 1.19
CA ALA A 213 -4.36 4.42 1.01
C ALA A 213 -4.59 4.08 -0.46
N ILE A 214 -4.78 2.80 -0.76
CA ILE A 214 -5.13 2.31 -2.08
C ILE A 214 -6.43 1.52 -1.97
N GLN A 215 -7.52 2.17 -2.37
CA GLN A 215 -8.82 1.52 -2.40
C GLN A 215 -8.97 0.69 -3.67
N ILE A 216 -9.32 -0.60 -3.52
CA ILE A 216 -9.66 -1.47 -4.65
C ILE A 216 -11.14 -1.80 -4.57
N TYR A 217 -11.90 -1.47 -5.61
CA TYR A 217 -13.34 -1.72 -5.63
C TYR A 217 -13.82 -2.25 -6.98
N ASP A 218 -14.91 -2.99 -6.96
CA ASP A 218 -15.62 -3.39 -8.17
C ASP A 218 -16.74 -2.40 -8.49
N ARG A 219 -17.12 -2.28 -9.76
CA ARG A 219 -18.24 -1.43 -10.15
C ARG A 219 -19.52 -1.77 -9.39
N ARG A 220 -19.71 -3.05 -9.03
CA ARG A 220 -20.89 -3.53 -8.30
C ARG A 220 -20.85 -3.26 -6.80
N ASP A 221 -19.73 -2.85 -6.25
CA ASP A 221 -19.69 -2.28 -4.90
C ASP A 221 -20.41 -0.91 -4.87
N ALA A 222 -20.35 -0.13 -5.96
CA ALA A 222 -20.96 1.18 -6.07
C ALA A 222 -22.38 1.16 -6.65
N GLU A 223 -22.66 0.24 -7.56
CA GLU A 223 -23.89 0.22 -8.35
C GLU A 223 -24.55 -1.16 -8.38
N MET A 224 -25.75 -1.27 -7.87
CA MET A 224 -26.55 -2.49 -7.98
C MET A 224 -27.26 -2.54 -9.34
N PRO A 225 -27.10 -3.61 -10.14
CA PRO A 225 -27.77 -3.75 -11.43
C PRO A 225 -29.25 -4.08 -11.26
N ASN A 226 -30.07 -3.69 -12.25
CA ASN A 226 -31.46 -4.12 -12.33
C ASN A 226 -31.53 -5.52 -12.97
N VAL A 227 -31.59 -6.57 -12.15
CA VAL A 227 -31.65 -7.98 -12.56
C VAL A 227 -32.80 -8.75 -11.90
N GLY A 228 -33.81 -8.02 -11.35
CA GLY A 228 -34.93 -8.60 -10.62
C GLY A 228 -34.54 -9.03 -9.20
N LEU A 229 -35.12 -10.14 -8.74
CA LEU A 229 -34.87 -10.67 -7.41
C LEU A 229 -33.51 -11.35 -7.33
N LEU A 230 -32.61 -10.80 -6.53
CA LEU A 230 -31.24 -11.27 -6.36
C LEU A 230 -30.99 -11.74 -4.93
N LYS A 231 -30.38 -12.92 -4.78
CA LYS A 231 -29.89 -13.41 -3.49
C LYS A 231 -28.45 -12.95 -3.29
N VAL A 232 -28.26 -11.97 -2.42
CA VAL A 232 -26.95 -11.44 -2.07
C VAL A 232 -26.41 -12.19 -0.85
N ARG A 233 -25.11 -12.48 -0.86
CA ARG A 233 -24.39 -13.07 0.28
C ARG A 233 -23.35 -12.05 0.76
N ASP A 234 -23.38 -11.78 2.04
CA ASP A 234 -22.31 -11.04 2.71
C ASP A 234 -21.04 -11.92 2.78
N PRO A 235 -19.93 -11.51 2.18
CA PRO A 235 -18.71 -12.31 2.12
C PRO A 235 -18.02 -12.48 3.49
N GLU A 236 -18.25 -11.56 4.45
CA GLU A 236 -17.61 -11.60 5.77
C GLU A 236 -18.42 -12.45 6.76
N THR A 237 -19.72 -12.23 6.84
CA THR A 237 -20.59 -12.95 7.79
C THR A 237 -21.23 -14.21 7.21
N GLY A 238 -21.22 -14.34 5.88
CA GLY A 238 -21.93 -15.41 5.18
C GLY A 238 -23.45 -15.26 5.15
N ALA A 239 -24.00 -14.20 5.75
CA ALA A 239 -25.42 -13.92 5.77
C ALA A 239 -25.98 -13.75 4.35
N ARG A 240 -27.21 -14.21 4.15
CA ARG A 240 -27.87 -14.15 2.84
C ARG A 240 -29.15 -13.35 2.94
N VAL A 241 -29.31 -12.38 2.04
CA VAL A 241 -30.48 -11.49 1.97
C VAL A 241 -31.03 -11.51 0.54
N TRP A 242 -32.35 -11.53 0.41
CA TRP A 242 -33.01 -11.31 -0.86
C TRP A 242 -33.19 -9.80 -1.10
N ALA A 243 -32.73 -9.32 -2.22
CA ALA A 243 -32.91 -7.94 -2.66
C ALA A 243 -33.68 -7.91 -3.98
N ASP A 244 -34.79 -7.19 -4.02
CA ASP A 244 -35.49 -6.93 -5.28
C ASP A 244 -34.83 -5.73 -5.97
N THR A 245 -33.94 -6.03 -6.90
CA THR A 245 -33.20 -5.01 -7.65
C THR A 245 -34.03 -4.35 -8.76
N SER A 246 -35.25 -4.79 -9.04
CA SER A 246 -36.17 -4.10 -9.95
C SER A 246 -36.68 -2.78 -9.34
N LEU A 247 -36.74 -2.70 -8.02
CA LEU A 247 -37.13 -1.51 -7.27
C LEU A 247 -36.04 -0.44 -7.30
N ALA A 248 -36.35 0.73 -7.84
CA ALA A 248 -35.41 1.86 -7.87
C ALA A 248 -34.98 2.30 -6.46
N SER A 249 -35.88 2.22 -5.46
CA SER A 249 -35.59 2.54 -4.07
C SER A 249 -34.45 1.69 -3.50
N VAL A 250 -34.43 0.38 -3.79
CA VAL A 250 -33.38 -0.55 -3.33
C VAL A 250 -32.06 -0.18 -3.98
N ARG A 251 -32.03 0.03 -5.29
CA ARG A 251 -30.80 0.42 -6.00
C ARG A 251 -30.27 1.77 -5.53
N ASN A 252 -31.17 2.74 -5.32
CA ASN A 252 -30.80 4.08 -4.86
C ASN A 252 -30.26 4.05 -3.43
N ALA A 253 -30.86 3.27 -2.52
CA ALA A 253 -30.36 3.10 -1.16
C ALA A 253 -28.96 2.46 -1.15
N TYR A 254 -28.73 1.45 -1.99
CA TYR A 254 -27.42 0.82 -2.14
C TYR A 254 -26.35 1.81 -2.62
N GLY A 255 -26.64 2.55 -3.70
CA GLY A 255 -25.72 3.57 -4.22
C GLY A 255 -25.52 4.74 -3.23
N GLN A 256 -26.54 5.06 -2.40
CA GLN A 256 -26.39 6.09 -1.36
C GLN A 256 -25.45 5.62 -0.25
N ALA A 257 -25.58 4.38 0.22
CA ALA A 257 -24.68 3.80 1.21
C ALA A 257 -23.21 3.83 0.75
N TRP A 258 -22.96 3.55 -0.54
CA TRP A 258 -21.62 3.69 -1.11
C TRP A 258 -21.12 5.14 -1.06
N ARG A 259 -21.93 6.11 -1.50
CA ARG A 259 -21.55 7.54 -1.46
C ARG A 259 -21.25 8.03 -0.05
N ASP A 260 -22.07 7.63 0.91
CA ASP A 260 -21.88 7.99 2.32
C ASP A 260 -20.56 7.44 2.88
N GLN A 261 -20.22 6.20 2.48
CA GLN A 261 -18.94 5.59 2.82
C GLN A 261 -17.76 6.32 2.18
N GLN A 262 -17.84 6.68 0.89
CA GLN A 262 -16.77 7.46 0.23
C GLN A 262 -16.58 8.82 0.91
N ALA A 263 -17.64 9.51 1.28
CA ALA A 263 -17.56 10.77 2.01
C ALA A 263 -16.91 10.61 3.39
N ALA A 264 -17.17 9.50 4.08
CA ALA A 264 -16.51 9.17 5.35
C ALA A 264 -15.00 8.92 5.14
N LEU A 265 -14.60 8.18 4.11
CA LEU A 265 -13.20 7.93 3.77
C LEU A 265 -12.47 9.23 3.43
N GLU A 266 -13.04 10.11 2.61
CA GLU A 266 -12.46 11.42 2.28
C GLU A 266 -12.24 12.27 3.54
N THR A 267 -13.16 12.21 4.50
CA THR A 267 -13.00 12.88 5.77
C THR A 267 -11.81 12.32 6.57
N VAL A 268 -11.61 10.99 6.53
CA VAL A 268 -10.46 10.32 7.15
C VAL A 268 -9.17 10.78 6.50
N TYR A 269 -9.08 10.74 5.18
CA TYR A 269 -7.89 11.12 4.42
C TYR A 269 -7.50 12.57 4.67
N THR A 270 -8.47 13.49 4.61
CA THR A 270 -8.25 14.91 4.90
C THR A 270 -7.74 15.14 6.32
N LYS A 271 -8.33 14.48 7.34
CA LYS A 271 -7.92 14.62 8.74
C LYS A 271 -6.56 14.04 9.06
N THR A 272 -6.14 13.00 8.34
CA THR A 272 -4.88 12.30 8.57
C THR A 272 -3.76 12.79 7.66
N GLY A 273 -4.08 13.56 6.61
CA GLY A 273 -3.13 13.97 5.58
C GLY A 273 -2.61 12.81 4.72
N MET A 274 -3.36 11.70 4.66
CA MET A 274 -2.99 10.54 3.86
C MET A 274 -3.22 10.80 2.39
N HIS A 275 -2.21 10.46 1.56
CA HIS A 275 -2.43 10.32 0.13
C HIS A 275 -3.31 9.11 -0.15
N ASN A 276 -4.21 9.24 -1.11
CA ASN A 276 -5.12 8.15 -1.44
C ASN A 276 -5.41 8.07 -2.93
N ILE A 277 -5.70 6.87 -3.41
CA ILE A 277 -6.24 6.59 -4.73
C ILE A 277 -7.31 5.52 -4.64
N SER A 278 -8.28 5.60 -5.55
CA SER A 278 -9.29 4.56 -5.76
C SER A 278 -9.10 3.93 -7.13
N VAL A 279 -8.98 2.61 -7.17
CA VAL A 279 -8.75 1.79 -8.35
C VAL A 279 -9.92 0.84 -8.53
N ARG A 280 -10.62 0.95 -9.64
CA ARG A 280 -11.66 -0.02 -10.01
C ARG A 280 -11.02 -1.24 -10.68
N THR A 281 -11.57 -2.43 -10.45
CA THR A 281 -11.03 -3.71 -10.97
C THR A 281 -10.90 -3.78 -12.50
N ASP A 282 -11.64 -2.95 -13.23
CA ASP A 282 -11.62 -2.86 -14.69
C ASP A 282 -10.84 -1.64 -15.23
N GLU A 283 -10.15 -0.88 -14.36
CA GLU A 283 -9.35 0.28 -14.73
C GLU A 283 -7.85 -0.06 -14.81
N ASP A 284 -7.10 0.80 -15.50
CA ASP A 284 -5.63 0.75 -15.51
C ASP A 284 -5.07 1.31 -14.20
N TYR A 285 -4.76 0.41 -13.27
CA TYR A 285 -4.22 0.76 -11.94
C TYR A 285 -2.87 1.48 -12.02
N VAL A 286 -2.11 1.32 -13.11
CA VAL A 286 -0.79 1.94 -13.26
C VAL A 286 -0.91 3.46 -13.32
N LYS A 287 -1.85 3.96 -14.11
CA LYS A 287 -2.12 5.40 -14.19
C LYS A 287 -2.53 5.98 -12.83
N LYS A 288 -3.31 5.21 -12.06
CA LYS A 288 -3.72 5.62 -10.72
C LYS A 288 -2.55 5.63 -9.74
N LEU A 289 -1.67 4.62 -9.79
CA LEU A 289 -0.45 4.62 -8.98
C LEU A 289 0.46 5.81 -9.30
N MET A 290 0.62 6.16 -10.59
CA MET A 290 1.36 7.36 -10.97
C MET A 290 0.77 8.63 -10.33
N GLN A 291 -0.55 8.77 -10.29
CA GLN A 291 -1.21 9.91 -9.63
C GLN A 291 -0.91 9.98 -8.13
N LEU A 292 -0.78 8.82 -7.45
CA LEU A 292 -0.46 8.77 -6.02
C LEU A 292 0.92 9.37 -5.71
N PHE A 293 1.87 9.25 -6.64
CA PHE A 293 3.24 9.73 -6.45
C PHE A 293 3.48 11.15 -7.00
N HIS A 294 2.55 11.70 -7.80
CA HIS A 294 2.63 13.07 -8.33
C HIS A 294 1.93 14.12 -7.43
N ASN A 295 1.15 13.68 -6.46
CA ASN A 295 0.47 14.53 -5.47
C ASN A 295 1.28 14.59 -4.17
#